data_d76c8a27b2f0175379b7e78951083c02
#
_entry.id   d76c8a27b2f0175379b7e78951083c02
#
_cell.length_a   1.000
_cell.length_b   1.000
_cell.length_c   1.000
_cell.angle_alpha   90.00
_cell.angle_beta   90.00
_cell.angle_gamma   90.00
#
_symmetry.space_group_name_H-M   'P 1'
#
loop_
_entity.id
_entity.type
_entity.pdbx_description
1 polymer ?
#
loop_
_entity_poly.entity_id
_entity_poly.type
_entity_poly.pdbx_seq_one_letter_code
_entity_poly.pdbx_strand_id
1 'polypeptide(L)'
;MPNGSPWLAGRQLDELESQLFPQPQRTLLEANQAVHELLLKAQVDVNEATGEADLVLKRIDFRHPERNRFHAINQFRVATPGCVREFIVSDIVLFANGMPLAVVECKKESATCANPMQEAIVQLQRYMRRRP
;
A
#
# COMPACT_ATOMS: atom_id res chain seq x y z
N MET A 1 8.81 20.90 12.08
CA MET A 1 9.88 21.13 11.11
C MET A 1 10.40 22.53 11.31
N PRO A 2 11.61 22.76 11.77
CA PRO A 2 12.21 24.08 11.73
C PRO A 2 12.59 24.33 10.28
N ASN A 3 12.14 25.42 9.72
CA ASN A 3 12.54 26.05 8.44
C ASN A 3 11.93 25.56 7.12
N GLY A 4 10.94 24.69 7.08
CA GLY A 4 10.22 24.39 5.81
C GLY A 4 11.02 23.71 4.69
N SER A 5 12.29 23.37 4.94
CA SER A 5 13.13 22.65 3.97
C SER A 5 12.67 21.20 3.84
N PRO A 6 12.62 20.63 2.63
CA PRO A 6 12.27 19.23 2.45
C PRO A 6 13.31 18.33 3.15
N TRP A 7 12.84 17.28 3.81
CA TRP A 7 13.67 16.32 4.52
C TRP A 7 14.57 15.50 3.59
N LEU A 8 14.13 15.31 2.36
CA LEU A 8 14.82 14.55 1.34
C LEU A 8 14.84 15.34 0.03
N ALA A 9 15.87 15.14 -0.76
CA ALA A 9 15.90 15.61 -2.14
C ALA A 9 14.84 14.86 -2.97
N GLY A 10 14.29 15.50 -4.02
CA GLY A 10 13.26 14.89 -4.88
C GLY A 10 13.70 13.53 -5.43
N ARG A 11 14.96 13.40 -5.89
CA ARG A 11 15.54 12.14 -6.36
C ARG A 11 15.49 11.01 -5.33
N GLN A 12 15.75 11.31 -4.04
CA GLN A 12 15.68 10.32 -2.97
C GLN A 12 14.24 9.86 -2.71
N LEU A 13 13.26 10.76 -2.85
CA LEU A 13 11.83 10.39 -2.77
C LEU A 13 11.43 9.48 -3.91
N ASP A 14 11.82 9.80 -5.14
CA ASP A 14 11.52 9.00 -6.33
C ASP A 14 12.13 7.59 -6.22
N GLU A 15 13.35 7.48 -5.69
CA GLU A 15 14.02 6.22 -5.45
C GLU A 15 13.30 5.38 -4.38
N LEU A 16 12.89 5.99 -3.27
CA LEU A 16 12.11 5.33 -2.22
C LEU A 16 10.75 4.86 -2.71
N GLU A 17 10.09 5.66 -3.56
CA GLU A 17 8.81 5.30 -4.16
C GLU A 17 8.98 4.12 -5.12
N SER A 18 10.01 4.13 -5.98
CA SER A 18 10.27 3.06 -6.95
C SER A 18 10.48 1.68 -6.29
N GLN A 19 11.02 1.66 -5.07
CA GLN A 19 11.21 0.42 -4.31
C GLN A 19 9.89 -0.25 -3.89
N LEU A 20 8.79 0.51 -3.83
CA LEU A 20 7.47 -0.02 -3.45
C LEU A 20 6.75 -0.71 -4.61
N PHE A 21 7.18 -0.45 -5.85
CA PHE A 21 6.58 -1.09 -7.01
C PHE A 21 7.16 -2.50 -7.22
N PRO A 22 6.30 -3.54 -7.32
CA PRO A 22 6.77 -4.90 -7.56
C PRO A 22 7.48 -5.00 -8.90
N GLN A 23 8.64 -5.66 -8.93
CA GLN A 23 9.32 -5.98 -10.17
C GLN A 23 8.46 -6.94 -11.00
N PRO A 24 8.23 -6.67 -12.30
CA PRO A 24 7.29 -7.45 -13.13
C PRO A 24 7.66 -8.93 -13.29
N GLN A 25 8.87 -9.32 -12.94
CA GLN A 25 9.39 -10.69 -13.05
C GLN A 25 9.22 -11.53 -11.78
N ARG A 26 8.71 -10.94 -10.67
CA ARG A 26 8.54 -11.65 -9.40
C ARG A 26 7.15 -12.30 -9.33
N THR A 27 7.11 -13.47 -8.68
CA THR A 27 5.83 -14.07 -8.27
C THR A 27 5.13 -13.16 -7.25
N LEU A 28 3.81 -13.31 -7.11
CA LEU A 28 3.05 -12.52 -6.12
C LEU A 28 3.59 -12.72 -4.70
N LEU A 29 4.01 -13.93 -4.36
CA LEU A 29 4.57 -14.24 -3.04
C LEU A 29 5.90 -13.50 -2.81
N GLU A 30 6.81 -13.55 -3.78
CA GLU A 30 8.09 -12.84 -3.70
C GLU A 30 7.90 -11.31 -3.65
N ALA A 31 6.96 -10.78 -4.44
CA ALA A 31 6.62 -9.36 -4.41
C ALA A 31 6.08 -8.95 -3.03
N ASN A 32 5.16 -9.73 -2.46
CA ASN A 32 4.61 -9.46 -1.13
C ASN A 32 5.67 -9.56 -0.03
N GLN A 33 6.57 -10.55 -0.10
CA GLN A 33 7.68 -10.67 0.84
C GLN A 33 8.62 -9.48 0.78
N ALA A 34 8.98 -9.04 -0.44
CA ALA A 34 9.83 -7.87 -0.64
C ALA A 34 9.20 -6.59 -0.07
N VAL A 35 7.92 -6.35 -0.35
CA VAL A 35 7.18 -5.21 0.22
C VAL A 35 7.10 -5.31 1.74
N HIS A 36 6.80 -6.49 2.29
CA HIS A 36 6.75 -6.70 3.74
C HIS A 36 8.09 -6.36 4.40
N GLU A 37 9.21 -6.81 3.82
CA GLU A 37 10.54 -6.46 4.32
C GLU A 37 10.80 -4.95 4.27
N LEU A 38 10.40 -4.28 3.17
CA LEU A 38 10.54 -2.83 3.04
C LEU A 38 9.73 -2.07 4.09
N LEU A 39 8.55 -2.58 4.48
CA LEU A 39 7.72 -1.97 5.52
C LEU A 39 8.34 -2.10 6.92
N LEU A 40 9.02 -3.21 7.19
CA LEU A 40 9.61 -3.49 8.50
C LEU A 40 11.01 -2.87 8.67
N LYS A 41 11.79 -2.77 7.61
CA LYS A 41 13.16 -2.27 7.67
C LYS A 41 13.20 -0.75 7.73
N ALA A 42 13.97 -0.22 8.67
CA ALA A 42 14.41 1.16 8.61
C ALA A 42 15.52 1.27 7.56
N GLN A 43 15.46 2.29 6.73
CA GLN A 43 16.53 2.64 5.81
C GLN A 43 17.34 3.76 6.44
N VAL A 44 18.66 3.62 6.42
CA VAL A 44 19.59 4.69 6.83
C VAL A 44 20.10 5.36 5.56
N ASP A 45 19.98 6.66 5.49
CA ASP A 45 20.41 7.44 4.32
C ASP A 45 21.05 8.76 4.76
N VAL A 46 21.76 9.39 3.85
CA VAL A 46 22.30 10.74 4.02
C VAL A 46 21.29 11.73 3.44
N ASN A 47 20.94 12.75 4.20
CA ASN A 47 20.14 13.84 3.68
C ASN A 47 20.98 14.65 2.67
N GLU A 48 20.72 14.49 1.38
CA GLU A 48 21.49 15.18 0.32
C GLU A 48 21.31 16.71 0.36
N ALA A 49 20.23 17.20 0.94
CA ALA A 49 19.97 18.64 1.03
C ALA A 49 20.74 19.30 2.18
N THR A 50 20.97 18.59 3.28
CA THR A 50 21.63 19.13 4.49
C THR A 50 23.02 18.54 4.76
N GLY A 51 23.36 17.41 4.13
CA GLY A 51 24.59 16.66 4.39
C GLY A 51 24.58 15.91 5.72
N GLU A 52 23.45 15.88 6.45
CA GLU A 52 23.34 15.13 7.70
C GLU A 52 23.36 13.62 7.38
N ALA A 53 24.27 12.91 8.04
CA ALA A 53 24.35 11.45 7.98
C ALA A 53 23.36 10.80 8.96
N ASP A 54 23.09 9.50 8.75
CA ASP A 54 22.29 8.66 9.64
C ASP A 54 20.80 9.02 9.75
N LEU A 55 20.22 9.55 8.68
CA LEU A 55 18.77 9.75 8.60
C LEU A 55 18.07 8.38 8.58
N VAL A 56 17.33 8.07 9.65
CA VAL A 56 16.55 6.83 9.74
C VAL A 56 15.17 7.03 9.14
N LEU A 57 14.95 6.46 7.97
CA LEU A 57 13.67 6.51 7.25
C LEU A 57 12.86 5.27 7.57
N LYS A 58 11.65 5.46 8.07
CA LYS A 58 10.68 4.41 8.33
C LYS A 58 9.45 4.66 7.49
N ARG A 59 9.03 3.67 6.72
CA ARG A 59 7.77 3.74 5.96
C ARG A 59 6.56 3.67 6.87
N ILE A 60 6.66 2.84 7.93
CA ILE A 60 5.69 2.76 9.01
C ILE A 60 6.45 2.79 10.34
N ASP A 61 6.09 3.69 11.25
CA ASP A 61 6.64 3.69 12.59
C ASP A 61 5.78 2.81 13.51
N PHE A 62 6.18 1.53 13.65
CA PHE A 62 5.48 0.57 14.51
C PHE A 62 5.66 0.85 16.01
N ARG A 63 6.73 1.58 16.39
CA ARG A 63 6.99 1.93 17.80
C ARG A 63 6.17 3.13 18.25
N HIS A 64 5.86 4.02 17.33
CA HIS A 64 5.10 5.26 17.56
C HIS A 64 3.96 5.36 16.54
N PRO A 65 2.89 4.55 16.69
CA PRO A 65 1.79 4.50 15.72
C PRO A 65 1.14 5.86 15.46
N GLU A 66 1.13 6.74 16.46
CA GLU A 66 0.59 8.10 16.39
C GLU A 66 1.34 9.02 15.40
N ARG A 67 2.51 8.62 14.94
CA ARG A 67 3.30 9.34 13.92
C ARG A 67 2.89 8.97 12.50
N ASN A 68 2.14 7.89 12.35
CA ASN A 68 1.64 7.48 11.04
C ASN A 68 0.31 8.17 10.72
N ARG A 69 0.05 8.33 9.42
CA ARG A 69 -1.24 8.79 8.92
C ARG A 69 -2.05 7.61 8.45
N PHE A 70 -3.18 7.35 9.10
CA PHE A 70 -4.11 6.29 8.73
C PHE A 70 -5.31 6.86 7.99
N HIS A 71 -5.72 6.20 6.91
CA HIS A 71 -6.92 6.54 6.16
C HIS A 71 -7.72 5.27 5.89
N ALA A 72 -9.04 5.40 5.99
CA ALA A 72 -9.99 4.40 5.50
C ALA A 72 -10.75 5.05 4.35
N ILE A 73 -10.63 4.49 3.15
CA ILE A 73 -11.28 5.02 1.95
C ILE A 73 -12.34 4.02 1.52
N ASN A 74 -13.60 4.46 1.50
CA ASN A 74 -14.70 3.66 1.02
C ASN A 74 -14.82 3.75 -0.51
N GLN A 75 -15.32 2.69 -1.13
CA GLN A 75 -15.54 2.59 -2.58
C GLN A 75 -14.27 2.95 -3.39
N PHE A 76 -13.14 2.41 -2.92
CA PHE A 76 -11.84 2.71 -3.53
C PHE A 76 -11.72 2.05 -4.90
N ARG A 77 -11.56 2.86 -5.95
CA ARG A 77 -11.49 2.40 -7.33
C ARG A 77 -10.03 2.23 -7.77
N VAL A 78 -9.72 1.05 -8.28
CA VAL A 78 -8.41 0.73 -8.89
C VAL A 78 -8.61 0.40 -10.36
N ALA A 79 -7.85 1.06 -11.24
CA ALA A 79 -7.85 0.75 -12.65
C ALA A 79 -7.18 -0.61 -12.91
N THR A 80 -7.78 -1.40 -13.81
CA THR A 80 -7.29 -2.71 -14.26
C THR A 80 -7.31 -2.78 -15.78
N PRO A 81 -6.42 -2.03 -16.45
CA PRO A 81 -6.40 -1.94 -17.91
C PRO A 81 -6.18 -3.33 -18.53
N GLY A 82 -6.87 -3.61 -19.64
CA GLY A 82 -6.80 -4.90 -20.34
C GLY A 82 -7.65 -6.02 -19.74
N CYS A 83 -8.36 -5.78 -18.63
CA CYS A 83 -9.34 -6.72 -18.09
C CYS A 83 -10.76 -6.46 -18.64
N VAL A 84 -11.65 -7.48 -18.57
CA VAL A 84 -13.07 -7.36 -18.99
C VAL A 84 -13.79 -6.19 -18.29
N ARG A 85 -13.44 -5.93 -17.04
CA ARG A 85 -13.77 -4.68 -16.36
C ARG A 85 -12.48 -3.90 -16.16
N GLU A 86 -12.45 -2.69 -16.66
CA GLU A 86 -11.28 -1.81 -16.61
C GLU A 86 -10.96 -1.26 -15.21
N PHE A 87 -11.75 -1.62 -14.21
CA PHE A 87 -11.55 -1.24 -12.82
C PHE A 87 -12.18 -2.23 -11.84
N ILE A 88 -11.69 -2.23 -10.63
CA ILE A 88 -12.31 -2.85 -9.46
C ILE A 88 -12.66 -1.75 -8.45
N VAL A 89 -13.67 -2.01 -7.62
CA VAL A 89 -14.06 -1.13 -6.51
C VAL A 89 -14.14 -1.97 -5.26
N SER A 90 -13.32 -1.65 -4.28
CA SER A 90 -13.34 -2.28 -2.96
C SER A 90 -14.21 -1.46 -2.00
N ASP A 91 -14.95 -2.14 -1.11
CA ASP A 91 -15.83 -1.44 -0.18
C ASP A 91 -15.04 -0.49 0.75
N ILE A 92 -13.96 -0.99 1.36
CA ILE A 92 -13.07 -0.16 2.16
C ILE A 92 -11.63 -0.60 1.91
N VAL A 93 -10.72 0.36 1.75
CA VAL A 93 -9.27 0.13 1.75
C VAL A 93 -8.63 0.93 2.88
N LEU A 94 -7.84 0.26 3.69
CA LEU A 94 -7.10 0.87 4.80
C LEU A 94 -5.68 1.20 4.35
N PHE A 95 -5.28 2.43 4.59
CA PHE A 95 -3.96 2.96 4.25
C PHE A 95 -3.19 3.37 5.50
N ALA A 96 -1.89 3.16 5.48
CA ALA A 96 -0.95 3.80 6.39
C ALA A 96 0.11 4.55 5.57
N ASN A 97 0.29 5.82 5.84
CA ASN A 97 1.25 6.71 5.14
C ASN A 97 1.11 6.66 3.61
N GLY A 98 -0.12 6.54 3.10
CA GLY A 98 -0.41 6.43 1.68
C GLY A 98 -0.30 5.04 1.08
N MET A 99 0.20 4.05 1.82
CA MET A 99 0.33 2.66 1.36
C MET A 99 -0.93 1.85 1.69
N PRO A 100 -1.55 1.14 0.73
CA PRO A 100 -2.69 0.28 0.99
C PRO A 100 -2.23 -0.97 1.75
N LEU A 101 -2.78 -1.21 2.93
CA LEU A 101 -2.40 -2.33 3.81
C LEU A 101 -3.47 -3.41 3.89
N ALA A 102 -4.74 -3.05 3.80
CA ALA A 102 -5.82 -4.01 3.94
C ALA A 102 -7.03 -3.61 3.09
N VAL A 103 -7.72 -4.63 2.60
CA VAL A 103 -8.99 -4.50 1.87
C VAL A 103 -10.08 -5.16 2.70
N VAL A 104 -11.20 -4.47 2.87
CA VAL A 104 -12.39 -4.97 3.57
C VAL A 104 -13.54 -5.00 2.59
N GLU A 105 -14.17 -6.17 2.47
CA GLU A 105 -15.38 -6.38 1.68
C GLU A 105 -16.57 -6.63 2.61
N CYS A 106 -17.62 -5.82 2.45
CA CYS A 106 -18.83 -5.90 3.24
C CYS A 106 -19.92 -6.63 2.46
N LYS A 107 -20.47 -7.68 3.05
CA LYS A 107 -21.59 -8.42 2.46
C LYS A 107 -22.73 -8.51 3.43
N LYS A 108 -23.94 -8.29 2.92
CA LYS A 108 -25.18 -8.45 3.68
C LYS A 108 -25.84 -9.76 3.27
N GLU A 109 -26.33 -10.51 4.26
CA GLU A 109 -27.20 -11.65 3.99
C GLU A 109 -28.50 -11.20 3.32
N SER A 110 -28.89 -11.88 2.26
CA SER A 110 -30.08 -11.59 1.50
C SER A 110 -30.60 -12.87 0.83
N ALA A 111 -31.80 -12.83 0.26
CA ALA A 111 -32.36 -13.96 -0.49
C ALA A 111 -31.48 -14.41 -1.66
N THR A 112 -30.66 -13.54 -2.20
CA THR A 112 -29.72 -13.81 -3.30
C THR A 112 -28.28 -14.09 -2.83
N CYS A 113 -27.99 -13.90 -1.55
CA CYS A 113 -26.67 -14.10 -0.92
C CYS A 113 -26.85 -14.88 0.39
N ALA A 114 -27.00 -16.18 0.28
CA ALA A 114 -27.18 -17.07 1.43
C ALA A 114 -25.90 -17.30 2.23
N ASN A 115 -24.72 -17.07 1.63
CA ASN A 115 -23.42 -17.20 2.29
C ASN A 115 -22.54 -15.97 2.04
N PRO A 116 -22.75 -14.88 2.79
CA PRO A 116 -22.04 -13.62 2.60
C PRO A 116 -20.52 -13.76 2.73
N MET A 117 -20.05 -14.59 3.67
CA MET A 117 -18.62 -14.83 3.88
C MET A 117 -17.97 -15.46 2.64
N GLN A 118 -18.58 -16.48 2.07
CA GLN A 118 -18.06 -17.13 0.88
C GLN A 118 -18.03 -16.19 -0.33
N GLU A 119 -19.06 -15.35 -0.49
CA GLU A 119 -19.07 -14.35 -1.56
C GLU A 119 -17.96 -13.30 -1.41
N ALA A 120 -17.73 -12.82 -0.19
CA ALA A 120 -16.63 -11.89 0.09
C ALA A 120 -15.26 -12.51 -0.25
N ILE A 121 -15.02 -13.77 0.16
CA ILE A 121 -13.79 -14.50 -0.16
C ILE A 121 -13.59 -14.63 -1.67
N VAL A 122 -14.63 -15.03 -2.41
CA VAL A 122 -14.58 -15.16 -3.88
C VAL A 122 -14.31 -13.80 -4.54
N GLN A 123 -14.86 -12.72 -4.02
CA GLN A 123 -14.61 -11.38 -4.53
C GLN A 123 -13.16 -10.94 -4.31
N LEU A 124 -12.60 -11.14 -3.12
CA LEU A 124 -11.19 -10.84 -2.83
C LEU A 124 -10.23 -11.67 -3.70
N GLN A 125 -10.52 -12.98 -3.88
CA GLN A 125 -9.75 -13.84 -4.79
C GLN A 125 -9.81 -13.36 -6.24
N ARG A 126 -10.95 -12.82 -6.67
CA ARG A 126 -11.11 -12.23 -8.01
C ARG A 126 -10.23 -10.99 -8.17
N TYR A 127 -10.11 -10.15 -7.16
CA TYR A 127 -9.22 -8.98 -7.17
C TYR A 127 -7.76 -9.40 -7.34
N MET A 128 -7.31 -10.43 -6.62
CA MET A 128 -5.95 -10.95 -6.74
C MET A 128 -5.60 -11.49 -8.14
N ARG A 129 -6.59 -11.97 -8.90
CA ARG A 129 -6.40 -12.50 -10.26
C ARG A 129 -6.40 -11.42 -11.33
N ARG A 130 -6.92 -10.25 -11.03
CA ARG A 130 -6.99 -9.11 -11.95
C ARG A 130 -5.79 -8.22 -11.72
N ARG A 131 -4.65 -8.64 -12.25
CA ARG A 131 -3.44 -7.80 -12.25
C ARG A 131 -3.54 -6.76 -13.36
N PRO A 132 -3.09 -5.51 -13.10
CA PRO A 132 -2.79 -4.57 -14.17
C PRO A 132 -1.61 -5.09 -15.00
#